data_eb3eec2fafdca49e5869b74a072abf55
#
_entry.id   eb3eec2fafdca49e5869b74a072abf55
#
_cell.length_a   1.000
_cell.length_b   1.000
_cell.length_c   1.000
_cell.angle_alpha   90.00
_cell.angle_beta   90.00
_cell.angle_gamma   90.00
#
_symmetry.space_group_name_H-M   'P 1'
#
loop_
_entity.id
_entity.type
_entity.pdbx_description
1 polymer ?
#
loop_
_entity_poly.entity_id
_entity_poly.type
_entity_poly.pdbx_seq_one_letter_code
_entity_poly.pdbx_strand_id
1 'polypeptide(L)'
;MGILCDFQIRALCTGDRPMLAPFDEALLNPASIDVRLGPRLLIESATSRELVPYDLTPHNQDAPYWLQPSQFVLGETLETFNVPSDVAIQFALKSSRAREGIEHLMAGFADPGFNGSVLTLELHNSRQLHPVALWPGMKIGQLICHRMDDVPLRDYSLTGRYNGCLTVAGSRG
;
A
#
# COMPACT_ATOMS: atom_id res chain seq x y z
N MET A 1 -7.94 -23.08 3.20
CA MET A 1 -7.31 -21.82 2.77
C MET A 1 -8.08 -21.23 1.60
N GLY A 2 -8.44 -19.95 1.63
CA GLY A 2 -9.18 -19.31 0.55
C GLY A 2 -8.98 -17.79 0.54
N ILE A 3 -9.23 -17.19 -0.63
CA ILE A 3 -9.32 -15.75 -0.78
C ILE A 3 -10.66 -15.28 -0.20
N LEU A 4 -10.64 -14.23 0.61
CA LEU A 4 -11.86 -13.68 1.19
C LEU A 4 -12.65 -12.90 0.14
N CYS A 5 -13.97 -13.09 0.15
CA CYS A 5 -14.89 -12.31 -0.69
C CYS A 5 -15.31 -11.00 0.00
N ASP A 6 -16.02 -10.16 -0.72
CA ASP A 6 -16.42 -8.81 -0.33
C ASP A 6 -17.07 -8.70 1.06
N PHE A 7 -18.08 -9.52 1.37
CA PHE A 7 -18.75 -9.45 2.67
C PHE A 7 -17.84 -9.89 3.84
N GLN A 8 -16.87 -10.78 3.60
CA GLN A 8 -15.88 -11.20 4.60
C GLN A 8 -14.86 -10.09 4.84
N ILE A 9 -14.38 -9.42 3.77
CA ILE A 9 -13.49 -8.26 3.86
C ILE A 9 -14.20 -7.13 4.59
N ARG A 10 -15.47 -6.83 4.23
CA ARG A 10 -16.31 -5.84 4.92
C ARG A 10 -16.37 -6.13 6.42
N ALA A 11 -16.64 -7.36 6.80
CA ALA A 11 -16.73 -7.74 8.21
C ALA A 11 -15.42 -7.49 8.98
N LEU A 12 -14.26 -7.64 8.34
CA LEU A 12 -12.96 -7.33 8.92
C LEU A 12 -12.67 -5.82 8.98
N CYS A 13 -13.27 -5.03 8.11
CA CYS A 13 -13.07 -3.58 8.05
C CYS A 13 -14.11 -2.78 8.84
N THR A 14 -15.12 -3.44 9.42
CA THR A 14 -16.14 -2.83 10.27
C THR A 14 -16.01 -3.34 11.70
N GLY A 15 -16.26 -2.49 12.69
CA GLY A 15 -16.13 -2.81 14.11
C GLY A 15 -15.09 -1.95 14.82
N ASP A 16 -14.80 -2.28 16.07
CA ASP A 16 -13.97 -1.45 16.96
C ASP A 16 -12.49 -1.39 16.56
N ARG A 17 -12.00 -2.41 15.87
CA ARG A 17 -10.62 -2.48 15.36
C ARG A 17 -10.63 -2.90 13.89
N PRO A 18 -10.93 -1.98 12.96
CA PRO A 18 -10.99 -2.30 11.55
C PRO A 18 -9.63 -2.75 11.02
N MET A 19 -9.64 -3.80 10.17
CA MET A 19 -8.43 -4.28 9.50
C MET A 19 -7.79 -3.20 8.62
N LEU A 20 -8.61 -2.32 8.06
CA LEU A 20 -8.21 -1.21 7.19
C LEU A 20 -8.96 0.06 7.59
N ALA A 21 -8.26 1.16 7.83
CA ALA A 21 -8.83 2.45 8.20
C ALA A 21 -8.16 3.62 7.45
N PRO A 22 -8.92 4.57 6.90
CA PRO A 22 -10.39 4.61 6.87
C PRO A 22 -10.97 3.59 5.89
N PHE A 23 -12.04 2.89 6.30
CA PHE A 23 -12.79 2.00 5.43
C PHE A 23 -13.78 2.79 4.56
N ASP A 24 -13.83 2.44 3.27
CA ASP A 24 -14.77 2.98 2.31
C ASP A 24 -15.39 1.81 1.52
N GLU A 25 -16.69 1.65 1.64
CA GLU A 25 -17.49 0.60 0.97
C GLU A 25 -17.30 0.61 -0.56
N ALA A 26 -17.11 1.81 -1.16
CA ALA A 26 -16.93 1.96 -2.60
C ALA A 26 -15.58 1.41 -3.12
N LEU A 27 -14.69 0.98 -2.22
CA LEU A 27 -13.41 0.36 -2.56
C LEU A 27 -13.49 -1.17 -2.60
N LEU A 28 -14.59 -1.78 -2.14
CA LEU A 28 -14.77 -3.24 -2.17
C LEU A 28 -14.95 -3.75 -3.60
N ASN A 29 -14.26 -4.83 -3.88
CA ASN A 29 -14.39 -5.65 -5.09
C ASN A 29 -14.81 -7.08 -4.68
N PRO A 30 -15.25 -7.94 -5.59
CA PRO A 30 -15.72 -9.29 -5.24
C PRO A 30 -14.76 -10.16 -4.42
N ALA A 31 -13.42 -9.97 -4.58
CA ALA A 31 -12.39 -10.76 -3.91
C ALA A 31 -11.18 -9.91 -3.46
N SER A 32 -11.34 -8.61 -3.34
CA SER A 32 -10.29 -7.68 -2.92
C SER A 32 -10.89 -6.37 -2.42
N ILE A 33 -10.07 -5.51 -1.85
CA ILE A 33 -10.41 -4.11 -1.55
C ILE A 33 -9.33 -3.20 -2.14
N ASP A 34 -9.73 -2.15 -2.85
CA ASP A 34 -8.81 -1.13 -3.34
C ASP A 34 -8.19 -0.34 -2.19
N VAL A 35 -6.95 0.09 -2.36
CA VAL A 35 -6.27 1.05 -1.48
C VAL A 35 -5.79 2.25 -2.26
N ARG A 36 -5.63 3.36 -1.56
CA ARG A 36 -5.29 4.65 -2.14
C ARG A 36 -3.86 5.05 -1.79
N LEU A 37 -3.23 5.81 -2.69
CA LEU A 37 -1.93 6.44 -2.42
C LEU A 37 -2.10 7.50 -1.34
N GLY A 38 -1.22 7.47 -0.35
CA GLY A 38 -1.15 8.45 0.72
C GLY A 38 -0.45 9.75 0.31
N PRO A 39 -0.34 10.70 1.23
CA PRO A 39 0.16 12.04 0.91
C PRO A 39 1.69 12.16 0.91
N ARG A 40 2.45 11.11 1.21
CA ARG A 40 3.91 11.21 1.37
C ARG A 40 4.65 10.24 0.47
N LEU A 41 5.75 10.72 -0.09
CA LEU A 41 6.74 9.91 -0.80
C LEU A 41 8.11 10.05 -0.13
N LEU A 42 8.98 9.09 -0.42
CA LEU A 42 10.42 9.25 -0.34
C LEU A 42 10.97 9.18 -1.75
N ILE A 43 11.71 10.19 -2.18
CA ILE A 43 12.22 10.34 -3.54
C ILE A 43 13.75 10.39 -3.56
N GLU A 44 14.35 10.02 -4.68
CA GLU A 44 15.78 10.18 -4.88
C GLU A 44 16.20 11.65 -4.89
N SER A 45 17.40 11.91 -4.37
CA SER A 45 18.01 13.23 -4.32
C SER A 45 19.41 13.20 -4.95
N ALA A 46 19.75 14.19 -5.77
CA ALA A 46 21.09 14.31 -6.32
C ALA A 46 22.17 14.60 -5.26
N THR A 47 21.77 15.06 -4.07
CA THR A 47 22.69 15.48 -2.99
C THR A 47 22.75 14.49 -1.83
N SER A 48 21.91 13.44 -1.83
CA SER A 48 21.87 12.43 -0.78
C SER A 48 21.80 11.03 -1.38
N ARG A 49 22.49 10.07 -0.76
CA ARG A 49 22.30 8.64 -1.07
C ARG A 49 21.00 8.09 -0.50
N GLU A 50 20.46 8.72 0.53
CA GLU A 50 19.20 8.36 1.14
C GLU A 50 18.05 9.06 0.38
N LEU A 51 16.92 8.37 0.31
CA LEU A 51 15.69 8.94 -0.20
C LEU A 51 15.24 10.08 0.73
N VAL A 52 14.74 11.15 0.17
CA VAL A 52 14.30 12.33 0.93
C VAL A 52 12.78 12.44 0.94
N PRO A 53 12.18 12.91 2.03
CA PRO A 53 10.73 13.10 2.12
C PRO A 53 10.22 14.11 1.09
N TYR A 54 9.08 13.79 0.50
CA TYR A 54 8.35 14.65 -0.41
C TYR A 54 6.86 14.67 -0.06
N ASP A 55 6.27 15.85 0.05
CA ASP A 55 4.86 16.03 0.38
C ASP A 55 4.01 16.10 -0.91
N LEU A 56 3.08 15.15 -1.08
CA LEU A 56 2.13 15.11 -2.17
C LEU A 56 0.87 15.95 -1.94
N THR A 57 0.63 16.48 -0.74
CA THR A 57 -0.63 17.20 -0.44
C THR A 57 -0.95 18.36 -1.37
N PRO A 58 0.04 19.09 -1.99
CA PRO A 58 -0.27 20.10 -2.97
C PRO A 58 -0.77 19.57 -4.33
N HIS A 59 -0.64 18.27 -4.57
CA HIS A 59 -1.00 17.64 -5.84
C HIS A 59 -2.40 17.04 -5.81
N ASN A 60 -3.02 16.96 -6.99
CA ASN A 60 -4.33 16.36 -7.22
C ASN A 60 -4.40 15.79 -8.64
N GLN A 61 -5.56 15.25 -9.03
CA GLN A 61 -5.73 14.65 -10.35
C GLN A 61 -5.48 15.63 -11.51
N ASP A 62 -5.82 16.92 -11.33
CA ASP A 62 -5.65 17.95 -12.37
C ASP A 62 -4.24 18.55 -12.39
N ALA A 63 -3.52 18.46 -11.28
CA ALA A 63 -2.16 18.92 -11.09
C ALA A 63 -1.31 17.87 -10.35
N PRO A 64 -1.04 16.69 -10.99
CA PRO A 64 -0.37 15.59 -10.33
C PRO A 64 1.14 15.81 -10.16
N TYR A 65 1.74 15.06 -9.27
CA TYR A 65 3.18 14.82 -9.29
C TYR A 65 3.52 13.92 -10.49
N TRP A 66 4.52 14.35 -11.29
CA TRP A 66 4.96 13.63 -12.46
C TRP A 66 6.19 12.76 -12.15
N LEU A 67 5.96 11.46 -11.94
CA LEU A 67 7.02 10.46 -11.79
C LEU A 67 7.71 10.28 -13.15
N GLN A 68 8.97 10.70 -13.24
CA GLN A 68 9.72 10.72 -14.50
C GLN A 68 10.06 9.29 -14.98
N PRO A 69 10.37 9.11 -16.28
CA PRO A 69 10.82 7.82 -16.80
C PRO A 69 11.96 7.24 -15.98
N SER A 70 11.87 5.95 -15.63
CA SER A 70 12.83 5.22 -14.83
C SER A 70 13.03 5.73 -13.39
N GLN A 71 12.22 6.68 -12.94
CA GLN A 71 12.29 7.16 -11.56
C GLN A 71 11.65 6.14 -10.61
N PHE A 72 12.34 5.95 -9.47
CA PHE A 72 11.86 5.16 -8.33
C PHE A 72 11.46 6.06 -7.17
N VAL A 73 10.38 5.72 -6.49
CA VAL A 73 9.95 6.37 -5.25
C VAL A 73 9.35 5.35 -4.29
N LEU A 74 9.45 5.60 -2.99
CA LEU A 74 8.62 4.92 -2.01
C LEU A 74 7.39 5.78 -1.74
N GLY A 75 6.21 5.19 -1.85
CA GLY A 75 4.95 5.78 -1.45
C GLY A 75 4.38 5.12 -0.20
N GLU A 76 3.30 5.65 0.32
CA GLU A 76 2.52 5.03 1.40
C GLU A 76 1.08 4.83 0.96
N THR A 77 0.40 3.88 1.59
CA THR A 77 -1.06 3.83 1.50
C THR A 77 -1.68 4.95 2.33
N LEU A 78 -2.84 5.47 1.89
CA LEU A 78 -3.64 6.39 2.70
C LEU A 78 -4.20 5.64 3.91
N GLU A 79 -4.53 4.38 3.72
CA GLU A 79 -5.10 3.51 4.74
C GLU A 79 -4.02 2.98 5.69
N THR A 80 -4.37 2.89 6.97
CA THR A 80 -3.62 2.15 8.00
C THR A 80 -4.18 0.75 8.16
N PHE A 81 -3.30 -0.17 8.53
CA PHE A 81 -3.59 -1.60 8.61
C PHE A 81 -3.59 -2.09 10.05
N ASN A 82 -4.54 -2.99 10.37
CA ASN A 82 -4.56 -3.83 11.56
C ASN A 82 -4.93 -5.25 11.15
N VAL A 83 -3.96 -5.95 10.58
CA VAL A 83 -4.15 -7.28 10.01
C VAL A 83 -4.36 -8.30 11.14
N PRO A 84 -5.49 -9.05 11.14
CA PRO A 84 -5.71 -10.12 12.13
C PRO A 84 -4.64 -11.21 12.03
N SER A 85 -4.45 -11.95 13.11
CA SER A 85 -3.46 -13.02 13.19
C SER A 85 -3.79 -14.26 12.33
N ASP A 86 -5.01 -14.35 11.82
CA ASP A 86 -5.49 -15.44 10.94
C ASP A 86 -5.68 -14.99 9.49
N VAL A 87 -5.20 -13.80 9.13
CA VAL A 87 -5.29 -13.25 7.78
C VAL A 87 -3.90 -12.82 7.30
N ALA A 88 -3.54 -13.20 6.08
CA ALA A 88 -2.42 -12.64 5.34
C ALA A 88 -2.93 -11.77 4.19
N ILE A 89 -2.23 -10.70 3.85
CA ILE A 89 -2.62 -9.77 2.79
C ILE A 89 -1.56 -9.76 1.70
N GLN A 90 -2.01 -9.88 0.45
CA GLN A 90 -1.21 -9.63 -0.73
C GLN A 90 -1.66 -8.32 -1.38
N PHE A 91 -0.75 -7.37 -1.51
CA PHE A 91 -0.94 -6.19 -2.34
C PHE A 91 -0.73 -6.55 -3.80
N ALA A 92 -1.61 -6.09 -4.67
CA ALA A 92 -1.43 -6.12 -6.12
C ALA A 92 -1.66 -4.71 -6.67
N LEU A 93 -0.77 -4.26 -7.53
CA LEU A 93 -0.95 -2.98 -8.22
C LEU A 93 -2.26 -3.02 -9.02
N LYS A 94 -3.01 -1.92 -9.04
CA LYS A 94 -4.25 -1.84 -9.83
C LYS A 94 -3.91 -1.93 -11.33
N SER A 95 -4.63 -2.77 -12.07
CA SER A 95 -4.33 -3.01 -13.50
C SER A 95 -4.36 -1.74 -14.35
N SER A 96 -5.21 -0.75 -13.99
CA SER A 96 -5.21 0.56 -14.65
C SER A 96 -3.88 1.31 -14.46
N ARG A 97 -3.29 1.25 -13.27
CA ARG A 97 -2.00 1.90 -12.97
C ARG A 97 -0.85 1.19 -13.69
N ALA A 98 -0.86 -0.14 -13.69
CA ALA A 98 0.10 -0.92 -14.47
C ALA A 98 0.07 -0.59 -15.97
N ARG A 99 -1.13 -0.39 -16.54
CA ARG A 99 -1.30 0.00 -17.94
C ARG A 99 -0.82 1.42 -18.25
N GLU A 100 -0.76 2.29 -17.25
CA GLU A 100 -0.18 3.64 -17.38
C GLU A 100 1.37 3.60 -17.33
N GLY A 101 1.95 2.47 -16.92
CA GLY A 101 3.39 2.28 -16.82
C GLY A 101 3.93 2.37 -15.39
N ILE A 102 3.07 2.39 -14.38
CA ILE A 102 3.51 2.23 -12.98
C ILE A 102 3.79 0.75 -12.73
N GLU A 103 4.90 0.47 -12.10
CA GLU A 103 5.29 -0.84 -11.59
C GLU A 103 5.46 -0.78 -10.08
N HIS A 104 5.09 -1.86 -9.40
CA HIS A 104 5.37 -2.11 -7.99
C HIS A 104 6.35 -3.29 -7.92
N LEU A 105 7.47 -3.14 -7.19
CA LEU A 105 8.59 -4.08 -7.21
C LEU A 105 8.33 -5.44 -6.50
N MET A 106 7.08 -5.88 -6.44
CA MET A 106 6.65 -7.19 -5.93
C MET A 106 6.85 -7.42 -4.42
N ALA A 107 7.10 -6.39 -3.62
CA ALA A 107 7.26 -6.49 -2.17
C ALA A 107 5.93 -6.31 -1.41
N GLY A 108 4.84 -6.80 -1.96
CA GLY A 108 3.47 -6.52 -1.52
C GLY A 108 2.85 -7.57 -0.60
N PHE A 109 3.60 -8.15 0.33
CA PHE A 109 3.03 -9.11 1.29
C PHE A 109 3.03 -8.52 2.70
N ALA A 110 1.86 -8.49 3.33
CA ALA A 110 1.71 -8.11 4.73
C ALA A 110 1.31 -9.34 5.54
N ASP A 111 2.20 -9.72 6.46
CA ASP A 111 2.02 -10.86 7.34
C ASP A 111 0.87 -10.64 8.33
N PRO A 112 0.26 -11.73 8.85
CA PRO A 112 -0.62 -11.68 10.01
C PRO A 112 0.00 -10.90 11.17
N GLY A 113 -0.75 -9.98 11.76
CA GLY A 113 -0.23 -9.14 12.85
C GLY A 113 0.50 -7.86 12.40
N PHE A 114 0.50 -7.50 11.12
CA PHE A 114 0.93 -6.18 10.65
C PHE A 114 -0.07 -5.12 11.09
N ASN A 115 0.32 -4.27 12.05
CA ASN A 115 -0.61 -3.43 12.80
C ASN A 115 -0.14 -1.98 12.97
N GLY A 116 -1.13 -1.05 13.00
CA GLY A 116 -0.92 0.36 13.29
C GLY A 116 -0.02 1.05 12.27
N SER A 117 -0.03 0.60 11.04
CA SER A 117 0.95 1.00 10.03
C SER A 117 0.30 1.28 8.68
N VAL A 118 0.88 2.18 7.92
CA VAL A 118 0.67 2.27 6.48
C VAL A 118 1.52 1.21 5.78
N LEU A 119 1.12 0.78 4.58
CA LEU A 119 1.97 -0.06 3.74
C LEU A 119 2.87 0.84 2.89
N THR A 120 4.18 0.59 2.92
CA THR A 120 5.12 1.23 2.00
C THR A 120 5.01 0.57 0.63
N LEU A 121 5.00 1.39 -0.42
CA LEU A 121 4.85 0.98 -1.82
C LEU A 121 6.09 1.37 -2.60
N GLU A 122 6.75 0.42 -3.21
CA GLU A 122 7.90 0.62 -4.09
C GLU A 122 7.39 0.90 -5.51
N LEU A 123 7.29 2.18 -5.88
CA LEU A 123 6.73 2.61 -7.16
C LEU A 123 7.82 3.00 -8.14
N HIS A 124 7.70 2.54 -9.37
CA HIS A 124 8.64 2.81 -10.45
C HIS A 124 7.88 3.14 -11.73
N ASN A 125 8.35 4.14 -12.49
CA ASN A 125 7.86 4.40 -13.84
C ASN A 125 8.65 3.57 -14.84
N SER A 126 8.03 2.51 -15.36
CA SER A 126 8.64 1.61 -16.36
C SER A 126 8.63 2.16 -17.79
N ARG A 127 8.03 3.33 -18.02
CA ARG A 127 8.02 3.97 -19.35
C ARG A 127 9.37 4.63 -19.65
N GLN A 128 9.74 4.64 -20.94
CA GLN A 128 11.02 5.17 -21.39
C GLN A 128 10.97 6.66 -21.76
N LEU A 129 9.81 7.16 -22.15
CA LEU A 129 9.70 8.49 -22.80
C LEU A 129 8.77 9.46 -22.06
N HIS A 130 7.83 8.95 -21.26
CA HIS A 130 6.79 9.79 -20.69
C HIS A 130 6.63 9.60 -19.19
N PRO A 131 6.41 10.67 -18.43
CA PRO A 131 6.11 10.55 -17.01
C PRO A 131 4.75 9.90 -16.77
N VAL A 132 4.54 9.41 -15.56
CA VAL A 132 3.25 8.91 -15.06
C VAL A 132 2.79 9.78 -13.89
N ALA A 133 1.48 9.93 -13.75
CA ALA A 133 0.89 10.82 -12.77
C ALA A 133 0.68 10.12 -11.41
N LEU A 134 1.04 10.79 -10.31
CA LEU A 134 0.74 10.38 -8.95
C LEU A 134 0.06 11.53 -8.18
N TRP A 135 -0.96 11.22 -7.40
CA TRP A 135 -1.62 12.18 -6.51
C TRP A 135 -2.21 11.47 -5.30
N PRO A 136 -2.34 12.12 -4.13
CA PRO A 136 -2.92 11.50 -2.95
C PRO A 136 -4.39 11.17 -3.16
N GLY A 137 -4.83 10.03 -2.64
CA GLY A 137 -6.18 9.53 -2.80
C GLY A 137 -6.45 8.75 -4.09
N MET A 138 -5.50 8.70 -5.05
CA MET A 138 -5.66 7.85 -6.23
C MET A 138 -5.69 6.37 -5.82
N LYS A 139 -6.59 5.57 -6.44
CA LYS A 139 -6.60 4.12 -6.28
C LYS A 139 -5.32 3.55 -6.89
N ILE A 140 -4.39 3.11 -6.05
CA ILE A 140 -3.07 2.65 -6.48
C ILE A 140 -2.98 1.14 -6.61
N GLY A 141 -3.61 0.42 -5.71
CA GLY A 141 -3.56 -1.03 -5.66
C GLY A 141 -4.82 -1.64 -5.08
N GLN A 142 -4.77 -2.95 -4.89
CA GLN A 142 -5.82 -3.73 -4.25
C GLN A 142 -5.20 -4.75 -3.31
N LEU A 143 -5.90 -5.05 -2.23
CA LEU A 143 -5.52 -6.05 -1.25
C LEU A 143 -6.31 -7.31 -1.47
N ILE A 144 -5.61 -8.42 -1.65
CA ILE A 144 -6.17 -9.77 -1.69
C ILE A 144 -5.95 -10.37 -0.30
N CYS A 145 -7.03 -10.68 0.40
CA CYS A 145 -6.97 -11.21 1.76
C CYS A 145 -7.08 -12.73 1.74
N HIS A 146 -6.12 -13.40 2.35
CA HIS A 146 -6.03 -14.84 2.45
C HIS A 146 -6.35 -15.29 3.88
N ARG A 147 -7.35 -16.14 4.05
CA ARG A 147 -7.59 -16.79 5.34
C ARG A 147 -6.52 -17.84 5.58
N MET A 148 -5.82 -17.74 6.72
CA MET A 148 -4.85 -18.76 7.14
C MET A 148 -5.57 -20.03 7.58
N ASP A 149 -4.92 -21.19 7.43
CA ASP A 149 -5.46 -22.46 7.91
C ASP A 149 -5.41 -22.54 9.45
N ASP A 150 -4.43 -21.84 10.06
CA ASP A 150 -4.29 -21.72 11.51
C ASP A 150 -3.56 -20.40 11.85
N VAL A 151 -3.60 -20.02 13.12
CA VAL A 151 -2.87 -18.85 13.62
C VAL A 151 -1.38 -19.20 13.78
N PRO A 152 -0.44 -18.39 13.24
CA PRO A 152 0.97 -18.66 13.39
C PRO A 152 1.42 -18.52 14.84
N LEU A 153 2.36 -19.34 15.27
CA LEU A 153 2.95 -19.27 16.63
C LEU A 153 3.67 -17.94 16.88
N ARG A 154 4.14 -17.29 15.83
CA ARG A 154 4.82 -16.00 15.88
C ARG A 154 4.33 -15.16 14.71
N ASP A 155 3.42 -14.25 14.98
CA ASP A 155 2.94 -13.31 13.99
C ASP A 155 3.83 -12.06 13.91
N TYR A 156 3.52 -11.18 12.98
CA TYR A 156 4.31 -9.96 12.74
C TYR A 156 4.24 -8.96 13.91
N SER A 157 3.25 -9.08 14.81
CA SER A 157 3.18 -8.22 16.01
C SER A 157 4.36 -8.44 16.96
N LEU A 158 4.95 -9.63 16.95
CA LEU A 158 6.11 -10.01 17.77
C LEU A 158 7.46 -9.76 17.07
N THR A 159 7.50 -9.81 15.74
CA THR A 159 8.76 -9.82 14.97
C THR A 159 8.90 -8.68 13.97
N GLY A 160 7.81 -7.97 13.71
CA GLY A 160 7.72 -7.00 12.63
C GLY A 160 8.49 -5.72 12.88
N ARG A 161 9.35 -5.35 11.93
CA ARG A 161 10.17 -4.12 11.98
C ARG A 161 9.39 -2.85 11.66
N TYR A 162 8.24 -2.98 11.00
CA TYR A 162 7.47 -1.85 10.48
C TYR A 162 6.11 -1.66 11.17
N ASN A 163 5.85 -2.37 12.27
CA ASN A 163 4.68 -2.11 13.09
C ASN A 163 4.75 -0.71 13.73
N GLY A 164 3.63 0.01 13.75
CA GLY A 164 3.56 1.38 14.27
C GLY A 164 4.12 2.44 13.30
N CYS A 165 4.43 2.10 12.05
CA CYS A 165 4.89 3.05 11.04
C CYS A 165 3.71 3.78 10.41
N LEU A 166 3.43 5.01 10.87
CA LEU A 166 2.34 5.85 10.38
C LEU A 166 2.70 6.67 9.13
N THR A 167 3.87 6.44 8.57
CA THR A 167 4.33 7.09 7.33
C THR A 167 5.27 6.16 6.57
N VAL A 168 5.45 6.45 5.29
CA VAL A 168 6.42 5.76 4.43
C VAL A 168 7.80 5.71 5.07
N ALA A 169 8.41 4.53 5.08
CA ALA A 169 9.70 4.30 5.70
C ALA A 169 10.67 3.66 4.68
N GLY A 170 11.93 4.11 4.73
CA GLY A 170 13.03 3.45 4.04
C GLY A 170 13.36 2.09 4.66
N SER A 171 14.25 1.35 4.00
CA SER A 171 14.71 0.04 4.51
C SER A 171 15.35 0.17 5.90
N ARG A 172 14.98 -0.73 6.79
CA ARG A 172 15.55 -0.85 8.14
C ARG A 172 16.55 -2.03 8.27
N GLY A 173 16.97 -2.55 7.14
CA GLY A 173 17.93 -3.68 7.08
C GLY A 173 17.28 -5.04 7.18
#